data_e97f2e27877b8a1236fe9393297c9ccb
#
_entry.id   e97f2e27877b8a1236fe9393297c9ccb
#
_cell.length_a   1.000
_cell.length_b   1.000
_cell.length_c   1.000
_cell.angle_alpha   90.00
_cell.angle_beta   90.00
_cell.angle_gamma   90.00
#
_symmetry.space_group_name_H-M   'P 1'
#
loop_
_entity.id
_entity.type
_entity.pdbx_description
1 polymer ?
#
loop_
_entity_poly.entity_id
_entity_poly.type
_entity_poly.pdbx_seq_one_letter_code
_entity_poly.pdbx_strand_id
1 'polypeptide(L)'
;MSENTVSVSDASFATDVLGAKGLVLVDFWAEWCGPCKQIGPALEEIGAEFAGKLTVAKVNIDDNPSTPNAYAVTGIPTLILFRDGKPVAKKVGAAPKSVLRQWVSDAIVPAA
;
A
#
# COMPACT_ATOMS: atom_id res chain seq x y z
N MET A 1 -6.44 14.86 -0.15
CA MET A 1 -5.23 14.31 -0.76
C MET A 1 -4.05 14.53 0.15
N SER A 2 -3.37 13.53 0.51
CA SER A 2 -2.31 13.65 1.48
C SER A 2 -0.95 13.83 0.78
N GLU A 3 0.00 14.47 1.47
CA GLU A 3 1.34 14.67 0.95
C GLU A 3 2.15 13.37 0.90
N ASN A 4 1.79 12.40 1.73
CA ASN A 4 2.61 11.22 1.98
C ASN A 4 2.03 9.95 1.39
N THR A 5 0.89 10.05 0.70
CA THR A 5 0.30 8.95 -0.04
C THR A 5 -0.09 9.43 -1.43
N VAL A 6 -0.09 8.53 -2.40
CA VAL A 6 -0.49 8.85 -3.77
C VAL A 6 -1.63 7.95 -4.20
N SER A 7 -2.57 8.50 -4.96
CA SER A 7 -3.64 7.71 -5.56
C SER A 7 -3.13 7.06 -6.84
N VAL A 8 -3.40 5.77 -6.98
CA VAL A 8 -3.00 5.00 -8.15
C VAL A 8 -4.24 4.35 -8.75
N SER A 9 -4.33 4.37 -10.07
CA SER A 9 -5.45 3.79 -10.81
C SER A 9 -5.04 2.52 -11.53
N ASP A 10 -6.03 1.80 -12.06
CA ASP A 10 -5.77 0.67 -12.95
C ASP A 10 -4.88 1.09 -14.12
N ALA A 11 -5.12 2.29 -14.66
CA ALA A 11 -4.35 2.80 -15.80
C ALA A 11 -2.91 3.16 -15.42
N SER A 12 -2.67 3.63 -14.20
CA SER A 12 -1.35 4.09 -13.78
C SER A 12 -0.54 3.05 -13.00
N PHE A 13 -1.15 1.93 -12.64
CA PHE A 13 -0.51 0.94 -11.75
C PHE A 13 0.81 0.41 -12.32
N ALA A 14 0.85 0.09 -13.60
CA ALA A 14 2.06 -0.43 -14.23
C ALA A 14 3.21 0.58 -14.15
N THR A 15 2.93 1.86 -14.37
CA THR A 15 3.95 2.91 -14.29
C THR A 15 4.32 3.23 -12.86
N ASP A 16 3.31 3.44 -12.01
CA ASP A 16 3.52 4.00 -10.67
C ASP A 16 3.97 2.96 -9.64
N VAL A 17 3.62 1.71 -9.83
CA VAL A 17 3.96 0.64 -8.90
C VAL A 17 4.92 -0.35 -9.52
N LEU A 18 4.57 -0.95 -10.65
CA LEU A 18 5.40 -1.98 -11.27
C LEU A 18 6.69 -1.42 -11.86
N GLY A 19 6.65 -0.18 -12.33
CA GLY A 19 7.83 0.52 -12.84
C GLY A 19 8.64 1.25 -11.80
N ALA A 20 8.17 1.29 -10.54
CA ALA A 20 8.88 1.99 -9.48
C ALA A 20 10.05 1.16 -8.96
N LYS A 21 11.15 1.83 -8.66
CA LYS A 21 12.27 1.22 -7.96
C LYS A 21 12.06 1.34 -6.46
N GLY A 22 12.54 0.34 -5.72
CA GLY A 22 12.44 0.33 -4.28
C GLY A 22 11.10 -0.20 -3.80
N LEU A 23 10.71 0.22 -2.60
CA LEU A 23 9.58 -0.34 -1.88
C LEU A 23 8.34 0.52 -2.07
N VAL A 24 7.23 -0.12 -2.49
CA VAL A 24 5.92 0.53 -2.59
C VAL A 24 4.92 -0.28 -1.77
N LEU A 25 4.23 0.39 -0.85
CA LEU A 25 3.11 -0.22 -0.12
C LEU A 25 1.83 0.16 -0.86
N VAL A 26 1.11 -0.84 -1.36
CA VAL A 26 -0.17 -0.60 -2.03
C VAL A 26 -1.30 -0.94 -1.07
N ASP A 27 -2.16 0.06 -0.82
CA ASP A 27 -3.34 -0.05 0.05
C ASP A 27 -4.59 -0.14 -0.82
N PHE A 28 -5.22 -1.31 -0.86
CA PHE A 28 -6.50 -1.51 -1.53
C PHE A 28 -7.62 -1.19 -0.55
N TRP A 29 -8.43 -0.20 -0.87
CA TRP A 29 -9.42 0.37 0.05
C TRP A 29 -10.69 0.79 -0.65
N ALA A 30 -11.72 1.16 0.12
CA ALA A 30 -12.95 1.76 -0.40
C ALA A 30 -13.52 2.74 0.63
N GLU A 31 -14.31 3.71 0.15
CA GLU A 31 -14.93 4.73 1.00
C GLU A 31 -15.86 4.13 2.06
N TRP A 32 -16.56 3.06 1.72
CA TRP A 32 -17.51 2.41 2.62
C TRP A 32 -16.83 1.50 3.66
N CYS A 33 -15.54 1.35 3.58
CA CYS A 33 -14.80 0.43 4.45
C CYS A 33 -14.29 1.15 5.69
N GLY A 34 -14.94 0.93 6.82
CA GLY A 34 -14.54 1.53 8.10
C GLY A 34 -13.11 1.20 8.51
N PRO A 35 -12.71 -0.09 8.53
CA PRO A 35 -11.33 -0.47 8.87
C PRO A 35 -10.28 0.16 7.94
N CYS A 36 -10.59 0.33 6.65
CA CYS A 36 -9.71 1.02 5.72
C CYS A 36 -9.44 2.45 6.16
N LYS A 37 -10.50 3.14 6.57
CA LYS A 37 -10.40 4.53 7.04
C LYS A 37 -9.65 4.64 8.35
N GLN A 38 -9.77 3.64 9.22
CA GLN A 38 -9.08 3.63 10.50
C GLN A 38 -7.56 3.59 10.34
N ILE A 39 -7.05 2.86 9.34
CA ILE A 39 -5.61 2.78 9.11
C ILE A 39 -5.06 3.92 8.24
N GLY A 40 -5.92 4.71 7.63
CA GLY A 40 -5.50 5.83 6.77
C GLY A 40 -4.49 6.75 7.43
N PRO A 41 -4.78 7.30 8.63
CA PRO A 41 -3.82 8.16 9.33
C PRO A 41 -2.50 7.48 9.64
N ALA A 42 -2.52 6.19 10.00
CA ALA A 42 -1.29 5.44 10.27
C ALA A 42 -0.43 5.31 9.01
N LEU A 43 -1.06 5.02 7.87
CA LEU A 43 -0.34 4.92 6.59
C LEU A 43 0.25 6.25 6.17
N GLU A 44 -0.46 7.35 6.43
CA GLU A 44 0.03 8.69 6.19
C GLU A 44 1.30 8.97 6.99
N GLU A 45 1.29 8.62 8.27
CA GLU A 45 2.45 8.81 9.14
C GLU A 45 3.62 7.90 8.74
N ILE A 46 3.33 6.67 8.34
CA ILE A 46 4.34 5.73 7.86
C ILE A 46 4.97 6.25 6.57
N GLY A 47 4.17 6.78 5.66
CA GLY A 47 4.67 7.39 4.43
C GLY A 47 5.61 8.56 4.71
N ALA A 48 5.29 9.38 5.71
CA ALA A 48 6.13 10.49 6.11
C ALA A 48 7.45 10.01 6.74
N GLU A 49 7.34 9.03 7.64
CA GLU A 49 8.49 8.51 8.37
C GLU A 49 9.53 7.88 7.44
N PHE A 50 9.07 7.14 6.45
CA PHE A 50 9.96 6.42 5.53
C PHE A 50 10.08 7.10 4.16
N ALA A 51 9.84 8.40 4.10
CA ALA A 51 9.98 9.17 2.87
C ALA A 51 11.37 8.95 2.27
N GLY A 52 11.42 8.72 0.96
CA GLY A 52 12.66 8.37 0.26
C GLY A 52 12.99 6.88 0.27
N LYS A 53 12.37 6.11 1.15
CA LYS A 53 12.60 4.65 1.25
C LYS A 53 11.33 3.85 0.94
N LEU A 54 10.19 4.47 1.05
CA LEU A 54 8.89 3.85 0.84
C LEU A 54 7.96 4.83 0.13
N THR A 55 7.21 4.35 -0.83
CA THR A 55 6.06 5.07 -1.40
C THR A 55 4.80 4.37 -0.95
N VAL A 56 3.82 5.12 -0.44
CA VAL A 56 2.51 4.56 -0.09
C VAL A 56 1.54 4.92 -1.21
N ALA A 57 1.03 3.92 -1.90
CA ALA A 57 0.09 4.06 -3.01
C ALA A 57 -1.27 3.53 -2.58
N LYS A 58 -2.34 4.25 -2.92
CA LYS A 58 -3.70 3.87 -2.56
C LYS A 58 -4.50 3.57 -3.82
N VAL A 59 -5.17 2.42 -3.85
CA VAL A 59 -6.02 1.99 -4.95
C VAL A 59 -7.45 1.83 -4.42
N ASN A 60 -8.35 2.70 -4.87
CA ASN A 60 -9.77 2.58 -4.55
C ASN A 60 -10.37 1.47 -5.43
N ILE A 61 -10.83 0.38 -4.80
CA ILE A 61 -11.29 -0.80 -5.55
C ILE A 61 -12.60 -0.58 -6.30
N ASP A 62 -13.40 0.40 -5.89
CA ASP A 62 -14.66 0.68 -6.59
C ASP A 62 -14.41 1.34 -7.95
N ASP A 63 -13.38 2.20 -8.01
CA ASP A 63 -13.01 2.89 -9.24
C ASP A 63 -12.01 2.09 -10.07
N ASN A 64 -11.33 1.14 -9.46
CA ASN A 64 -10.21 0.42 -10.07
C ASN A 64 -10.31 -1.08 -9.77
N PRO A 65 -11.23 -1.78 -10.43
CA PRO A 65 -11.49 -3.20 -10.14
C PRO A 65 -10.45 -4.17 -10.73
N SER A 66 -9.72 -3.77 -11.76
CA SER A 66 -8.79 -4.68 -12.44
C SER A 66 -7.58 -5.04 -11.59
N THR A 67 -6.97 -4.06 -10.93
CA THR A 67 -5.78 -4.28 -10.12
C THR A 67 -6.03 -5.20 -8.92
N PRO A 68 -7.06 -4.96 -8.08
CA PRO A 68 -7.32 -5.88 -6.98
C PRO A 68 -7.64 -7.30 -7.46
N ASN A 69 -8.34 -7.42 -8.58
CA ASN A 69 -8.65 -8.73 -9.15
C ASN A 69 -7.37 -9.46 -9.57
N ALA A 70 -6.43 -8.74 -10.20
CA ALA A 70 -5.16 -9.32 -10.66
C ALA A 70 -4.32 -9.86 -9.50
N TYR A 71 -4.42 -9.27 -8.31
CA TYR A 71 -3.65 -9.68 -7.13
C TYR A 71 -4.47 -10.46 -6.11
N ALA A 72 -5.62 -11.00 -6.52
CA ALA A 72 -6.49 -11.84 -5.68
C ALA A 72 -6.91 -11.15 -4.38
N VAL A 73 -7.19 -9.86 -4.44
CA VAL A 73 -7.69 -9.10 -3.31
C VAL A 73 -9.18 -9.41 -3.16
N THR A 74 -9.55 -10.13 -2.10
CA THR A 74 -10.92 -10.55 -1.84
C THR A 74 -11.55 -9.85 -0.64
N GLY A 75 -10.76 -9.18 0.15
CA GLY A 75 -11.23 -8.41 1.31
C GLY A 75 -10.39 -7.16 1.46
N ILE A 76 -10.93 -6.15 2.13
CA ILE A 76 -10.24 -4.89 2.34
C ILE A 76 -10.30 -4.47 3.81
N PRO A 77 -9.28 -3.73 4.31
CA PRO A 77 -8.10 -3.34 3.56
C PRO A 77 -7.19 -4.53 3.27
N THR A 78 -6.53 -4.50 2.13
CA THR A 78 -5.43 -5.41 1.82
C THR A 78 -4.22 -4.55 1.48
N LEU A 79 -3.11 -4.84 2.12
CA LEU A 79 -1.84 -4.15 1.90
C LEU A 79 -0.87 -5.11 1.24
N ILE A 80 -0.27 -4.69 0.14
CA ILE A 80 0.76 -5.49 -0.54
C ILE A 80 2.00 -4.64 -0.67
N LEU A 81 3.13 -5.19 -0.23
CA LEU A 81 4.43 -4.56 -0.43
C LEU A 81 5.03 -5.07 -1.74
N PHE A 82 5.43 -4.13 -2.58
CA PHE A 82 6.14 -4.40 -3.83
C PHE A 82 7.57 -3.90 -3.70
N ARG A 83 8.51 -4.70 -4.16
CA ARG A 83 9.91 -4.29 -4.26
C ARG A 83 10.34 -4.41 -5.71
N ASP A 84 10.77 -3.29 -6.29
CA ASP A 84 11.20 -3.24 -7.69
C ASP A 84 10.17 -3.88 -8.64
N GLY A 85 8.89 -3.58 -8.38
CA GLY A 85 7.78 -4.05 -9.20
C GLY A 85 7.28 -5.45 -8.89
N LYS A 86 7.80 -6.11 -7.85
CA LYS A 86 7.38 -7.48 -7.50
C LYS A 86 6.76 -7.54 -6.11
N PRO A 87 5.61 -8.22 -5.95
CA PRO A 87 5.02 -8.37 -4.62
C PRO A 87 5.91 -9.24 -3.74
N VAL A 88 6.22 -8.73 -2.54
CA VAL A 88 7.10 -9.44 -1.58
C VAL A 88 6.41 -9.77 -0.27
N ALA A 89 5.31 -9.10 0.07
CA ALA A 89 4.56 -9.37 1.30
C ALA A 89 3.12 -8.89 1.17
N LYS A 90 2.21 -9.53 1.88
CA LYS A 90 0.78 -9.21 1.85
C LYS A 90 0.21 -9.28 3.26
N LYS A 91 -0.64 -8.32 3.60
CA LYS A 91 -1.32 -8.29 4.89
C LYS A 91 -2.78 -7.93 4.66
N VAL A 92 -3.68 -8.77 5.15
CA VAL A 92 -5.12 -8.57 5.01
C VAL A 92 -5.71 -8.10 6.34
N GLY A 93 -6.55 -7.09 6.29
CA GLY A 93 -7.23 -6.54 7.46
C GLY A 93 -6.46 -5.39 8.09
N ALA A 94 -7.16 -4.66 8.98
CA ALA A 94 -6.56 -3.54 9.70
C ALA A 94 -5.67 -4.06 10.82
N ALA A 95 -4.67 -3.25 11.18
CA ALA A 95 -3.78 -3.54 12.28
C ALA A 95 -3.35 -2.22 12.93
N PRO A 96 -2.91 -2.23 14.19
CA PRO A 96 -2.40 -1.02 14.83
C PRO A 96 -1.19 -0.45 14.07
N LYS A 97 -1.00 0.87 14.19
CA LYS A 97 0.11 1.55 13.53
C LYS A 97 1.45 0.90 13.85
N SER A 98 1.68 0.52 15.12
CA SER A 98 2.95 -0.10 15.52
C SER A 98 3.23 -1.39 14.77
N VAL A 99 2.19 -2.19 14.50
CA VAL A 99 2.31 -3.45 13.75
C VAL A 99 2.60 -3.15 12.29
N LEU A 100 1.88 -2.20 11.70
CA LEU A 100 2.09 -1.82 10.30
C LEU A 100 3.48 -1.22 10.09
N ARG A 101 3.89 -0.35 11.02
CA ARG A 101 5.21 0.27 10.94
C ARG A 101 6.32 -0.76 11.01
N GLN A 102 6.21 -1.73 11.93
CA GLN A 102 7.22 -2.79 12.07
C GLN A 102 7.27 -3.65 10.82
N TRP A 103 6.11 -3.99 10.25
CA TRP A 103 6.02 -4.77 9.02
C TRP A 103 6.75 -4.08 7.87
N VAL A 104 6.54 -2.78 7.71
CA VAL A 104 7.22 -1.98 6.70
C VAL A 104 8.71 -1.86 7.00
N SER A 105 9.05 -1.57 8.24
CA SER A 105 10.44 -1.43 8.67
C SER A 105 11.26 -2.69 8.38
N ASP A 106 10.67 -3.85 8.65
CA ASP A 106 11.32 -5.14 8.39
C ASP A 106 11.59 -5.34 6.89
N ALA A 107 10.71 -4.83 6.04
CA ALA A 107 10.87 -4.93 4.59
C ALA A 107 11.92 -3.95 4.04
N ILE A 108 12.12 -2.82 4.73
CA ILE A 108 13.11 -1.81 4.32
C ILE A 108 14.53 -2.28 4.59
N VAL A 109 14.74 -3.04 5.66
CA VAL A 109 16.07 -3.52 6.02
C VAL A 109 16.54 -4.48 4.92
N PRO A 110 17.68 -4.20 4.27
CA PRO A 110 18.18 -5.07 3.21
C PRO A 110 18.52 -6.45 3.79
N ALA A 111 18.26 -7.48 2.99
CA ALA A 111 18.73 -8.83 3.34
C ALA A 111 20.25 -8.81 3.40
N ALA A 112 20.79 -9.40 4.44
CA ALA A 112 22.23 -9.48 4.63
C ALA A 112 22.89 -10.35 3.57
#